data_1b1c0f213c38d44328a82e54a391a4f2
#
_entry.id   1b1c0f213c38d44328a82e54a391a4f2
#
_cell.length_a   1.000
_cell.length_b   1.000
_cell.length_c   1.000
_cell.angle_alpha   90.00
_cell.angle_beta   90.00
_cell.angle_gamma   90.00
#
_symmetry.space_group_name_H-M   'P 1'
#
loop_
_entity.id
_entity.type
_entity.pdbx_description
1 polymer ?
#
loop_
_entity_poly.entity_id
_entity_poly.type
_entity_poly.pdbx_seq_one_letter_code
_entity_poly.pdbx_strand_id
1 'polypeptide(L)'
;LTAYPLNPTFRSASRKETSGIPYTQEELDSLSQEYYDFTKYLLSNYQDSKKVFSIMPVVTMDRWLSGRDLASDESPGVCTESDSAPKARIDNMIAYISTISNAIHRAAQENSASKSKVYLTCEINSFTCAQNNPAIKQAINSVIPHAGCDLVGLAGYELLYYSSTAHRNDPNFLRQAFNYLASQAPDHPDFPGGKNIVISEVGLREQQGTQSDADWFVNTFLKT
;
A
#
# COMPACT_ATOMS: atom_id res chain seq x y z
N LEU A 1 -10.32 -3.23 -6.88
CA LEU A 1 -10.01 -4.48 -7.59
C LEU A 1 -8.55 -4.85 -7.32
N THR A 2 -8.30 -5.96 -6.65
CA THR A 2 -6.95 -6.49 -6.49
C THR A 2 -6.61 -7.29 -7.74
N ALA A 3 -5.61 -6.85 -8.50
CA ALA A 3 -5.18 -7.52 -9.72
C ALA A 3 -3.74 -8.02 -9.52
N TYR A 4 -3.56 -9.33 -9.65
CA TYR A 4 -2.25 -9.95 -9.69
C TYR A 4 -1.84 -10.20 -11.14
N PRO A 5 -0.53 -10.11 -11.47
CA PRO A 5 -0.05 -10.48 -12.80
C PRO A 5 -0.53 -11.87 -13.20
N LEU A 6 -1.14 -11.97 -14.36
CA LEU A 6 -1.62 -13.25 -14.90
C LEU A 6 -0.48 -14.04 -15.54
N ASN A 7 0.60 -13.38 -15.93
CA ASN A 7 1.76 -14.00 -16.56
C ASN A 7 2.42 -15.01 -15.61
N PRO A 8 2.50 -16.30 -15.97
CA PRO A 8 3.12 -17.34 -15.15
C PRO A 8 4.59 -17.04 -14.80
N THR A 9 5.30 -16.29 -15.64
CA THR A 9 6.68 -15.87 -15.40
C THR A 9 6.75 -14.97 -14.19
N PHE A 10 5.76 -14.09 -13.97
CA PHE A 10 5.65 -13.27 -12.77
C PHE A 10 5.20 -14.08 -11.55
N ARG A 11 4.38 -15.09 -11.72
CA ARG A 11 3.97 -15.97 -10.61
C ARG A 11 5.10 -16.84 -10.09
N SER A 12 6.06 -17.22 -10.91
CA SER A 12 7.19 -18.09 -10.53
C SER A 12 8.47 -17.32 -10.24
N ALA A 13 8.75 -16.24 -10.98
CA ALA A 13 9.78 -15.26 -10.66
C ALA A 13 9.37 -14.33 -9.50
N SER A 14 8.16 -14.46 -9.09
CA SER A 14 7.35 -13.62 -8.22
C SER A 14 7.84 -13.52 -6.80
N ARG A 15 9.09 -13.40 -6.58
CA ARG A 15 9.61 -13.07 -5.25
C ARG A 15 10.97 -12.43 -5.35
N LYS A 16 11.25 -11.80 -6.49
CA LYS A 16 12.48 -11.01 -6.63
C LYS A 16 12.47 -9.84 -5.65
N GLU A 17 11.30 -9.28 -5.38
CA GLU A 17 11.09 -8.29 -4.33
C GLU A 17 11.43 -8.83 -2.94
N THR A 18 11.25 -10.13 -2.69
CA THR A 18 11.64 -10.77 -1.42
C THR A 18 13.07 -11.33 -1.44
N SER A 19 13.60 -11.64 -2.60
CA SER A 19 14.96 -12.21 -2.76
C SER A 19 16.06 -11.16 -2.93
N GLY A 20 15.68 -9.94 -3.37
CA GLY A 20 16.62 -8.90 -3.73
C GLY A 20 17.32 -9.13 -5.07
N ILE A 21 16.87 -10.08 -5.88
CA ILE A 21 17.38 -10.32 -7.25
C ILE A 21 16.73 -9.29 -8.19
N PRO A 22 17.50 -8.47 -8.94
CA PRO A 22 16.91 -7.46 -9.82
C PRO A 22 16.02 -8.06 -10.91
N TYR A 23 14.96 -7.33 -11.27
CA TYR A 23 14.17 -7.62 -12.47
C TYR A 23 15.01 -7.41 -13.73
N THR A 24 14.83 -8.27 -14.73
CA THR A 24 15.35 -8.02 -16.07
C THR A 24 14.47 -7.00 -16.80
N GLN A 25 15.02 -6.35 -17.84
CA GLN A 25 14.24 -5.42 -18.65
C GLN A 25 13.04 -6.11 -19.31
N GLU A 26 13.22 -7.34 -19.81
CA GLU A 26 12.14 -8.12 -20.42
C GLU A 26 10.99 -8.39 -19.43
N GLU A 27 11.31 -8.69 -18.18
CA GLU A 27 10.29 -8.88 -17.13
C GLU A 27 9.54 -7.57 -16.87
N LEU A 28 10.23 -6.43 -16.77
CA LEU A 28 9.60 -5.13 -16.57
C LEU A 28 8.75 -4.70 -17.78
N ASP A 29 9.22 -4.96 -19.00
CA ASP A 29 8.49 -4.66 -20.22
C ASP A 29 7.19 -5.48 -20.31
N SER A 30 7.26 -6.77 -19.98
CA SER A 30 6.08 -7.65 -19.92
C SER A 30 5.09 -7.18 -18.86
N LEU A 31 5.55 -6.80 -17.67
CA LEU A 31 4.73 -6.24 -16.61
C LEU A 31 4.06 -4.93 -17.05
N SER A 32 4.82 -4.04 -17.66
CA SER A 32 4.33 -2.75 -18.18
C SER A 32 3.21 -2.98 -19.20
N GLN A 33 3.41 -3.91 -20.14
CA GLN A 33 2.41 -4.19 -21.17
C GLN A 33 1.12 -4.78 -20.57
N GLU A 34 1.22 -5.70 -19.61
CA GLU A 34 0.06 -6.30 -18.97
C GLU A 34 -0.81 -5.25 -18.26
N TYR A 35 -0.20 -4.37 -17.45
CA TYR A 35 -0.96 -3.34 -16.73
C TYR A 35 -1.47 -2.22 -17.64
N TYR A 36 -0.74 -1.91 -18.71
CA TYR A 36 -1.22 -0.99 -19.74
C TYR A 36 -2.48 -1.53 -20.42
N ASP A 37 -2.46 -2.79 -20.89
CA ASP A 37 -3.59 -3.41 -21.59
C ASP A 37 -4.81 -3.56 -20.67
N PHE A 38 -4.58 -3.95 -19.43
CA PHE A 38 -5.63 -4.05 -18.41
C PHE A 38 -6.28 -2.69 -18.13
N THR A 39 -5.47 -1.65 -17.93
CA THR A 39 -5.96 -0.29 -17.68
C THR A 39 -6.73 0.24 -18.89
N LYS A 40 -6.20 0.05 -20.08
CA LYS A 40 -6.88 0.43 -21.34
C LYS A 40 -8.21 -0.28 -21.50
N TYR A 41 -8.27 -1.59 -21.18
CA TYR A 41 -9.51 -2.35 -21.16
C TYR A 41 -10.55 -1.72 -20.23
N LEU A 42 -10.19 -1.40 -18.99
CA LEU A 42 -11.10 -0.78 -18.04
C LEU A 42 -11.61 0.58 -18.53
N LEU A 43 -10.72 1.45 -19.01
CA LEU A 43 -11.08 2.78 -19.46
C LEU A 43 -11.96 2.76 -20.73
N SER A 44 -11.71 1.83 -21.65
CA SER A 44 -12.49 1.70 -22.88
C SER A 44 -13.86 1.09 -22.65
N ASN A 45 -13.96 0.01 -21.84
CA ASN A 45 -15.23 -0.68 -21.62
C ASN A 45 -16.18 0.05 -20.67
N TYR A 46 -15.62 0.94 -19.82
CA TYR A 46 -16.40 1.70 -18.86
C TYR A 46 -16.33 3.20 -19.09
N GLN A 47 -15.97 3.65 -20.29
CA GLN A 47 -15.64 5.05 -20.61
C GLN A 47 -16.73 6.05 -20.17
N ASP A 48 -18.00 5.70 -20.25
CA ASP A 48 -19.13 6.58 -19.93
C ASP A 48 -19.70 6.36 -18.51
N SER A 49 -19.20 5.37 -17.77
CA SER A 49 -19.81 4.94 -16.50
C SER A 49 -19.40 5.77 -15.29
N LYS A 50 -18.43 6.68 -15.42
CA LYS A 50 -17.85 7.47 -14.30
C LYS A 50 -17.36 6.60 -13.14
N LYS A 51 -16.93 5.36 -13.41
CA LYS A 51 -16.38 4.47 -12.39
C LYS A 51 -14.97 4.90 -12.02
N VAL A 52 -14.64 4.65 -10.76
CA VAL A 52 -13.28 4.74 -10.25
C VAL A 52 -12.79 3.34 -9.96
N PHE A 53 -11.68 2.96 -10.54
CA PHE A 53 -11.00 1.69 -10.32
C PHE A 53 -9.73 1.95 -9.52
N SER A 54 -9.52 1.16 -8.49
CA SER A 54 -8.26 1.11 -7.75
C SER A 54 -7.59 -0.22 -8.06
N ILE A 55 -6.39 -0.18 -8.63
CA ILE A 55 -5.58 -1.36 -8.91
C ILE A 55 -4.56 -1.48 -7.79
N MET A 56 -4.54 -2.62 -7.12
CA MET A 56 -3.63 -2.93 -6.03
C MET A 56 -2.81 -4.16 -6.41
N PRO A 57 -1.58 -3.98 -6.91
CA PRO A 57 -0.75 -5.08 -7.41
C PRO A 57 -0.10 -5.90 -6.30
N VAL A 58 0.09 -5.30 -5.14
CA VAL A 58 0.70 -5.94 -3.96
C VAL A 58 -0.15 -5.65 -2.74
N VAL A 59 -0.47 -6.69 -2.02
CA VAL A 59 -1.11 -6.62 -0.70
C VAL A 59 -0.04 -6.81 0.37
N THR A 60 -0.11 -6.05 1.45
CA THR A 60 0.83 -6.15 2.59
C THR A 60 2.30 -6.00 2.19
N MET A 61 2.64 -4.87 1.57
CA MET A 61 3.96 -4.62 0.97
C MET A 61 5.12 -4.80 1.98
N ASP A 62 4.94 -4.40 3.25
CA ASP A 62 5.97 -4.54 4.28
C ASP A 62 6.32 -6.00 4.56
N ARG A 63 5.35 -6.91 4.50
CA ARG A 63 5.59 -8.35 4.63
C ARG A 63 6.51 -8.87 3.53
N TRP A 64 6.35 -8.37 2.30
CA TRP A 64 7.19 -8.74 1.16
C TRP A 64 8.60 -8.19 1.31
N LEU A 65 8.73 -6.96 1.81
CA LEU A 65 10.00 -6.30 2.01
C LEU A 65 10.80 -6.90 3.16
N SER A 66 10.19 -7.11 4.31
CA SER A 66 10.86 -7.61 5.52
C SER A 66 10.95 -9.13 5.57
N GLY A 67 10.04 -9.83 4.87
CA GLY A 67 9.86 -11.28 5.00
C GLY A 67 9.14 -11.69 6.29
N ARG A 68 8.63 -10.71 7.05
CA ARG A 68 7.87 -10.90 8.28
C ARG A 68 6.50 -10.27 8.15
N ASP A 69 5.54 -10.83 8.82
CA ASP A 69 4.25 -10.18 9.06
C ASP A 69 4.38 -9.31 10.31
N LEU A 70 4.87 -8.08 10.11
CA LEU A 70 5.09 -7.15 11.23
C LEU A 70 3.79 -6.77 11.94
N ALA A 71 2.64 -6.91 11.27
CA ALA A 71 1.34 -6.65 11.86
C ALA A 71 0.81 -7.81 12.72
N SER A 72 1.39 -9.02 12.59
CA SER A 72 0.96 -10.22 13.33
C SER A 72 1.82 -10.52 14.54
N ASP A 73 2.98 -9.88 14.68
CA ASP A 73 3.79 -10.02 15.89
C ASP A 73 3.07 -9.32 17.05
N GLU A 74 2.52 -10.14 17.94
CA GLU A 74 1.68 -9.76 19.09
C GLU A 74 2.38 -8.87 20.14
N SER A 75 3.62 -8.54 19.90
CA SER A 75 4.35 -7.59 20.70
C SER A 75 4.54 -6.31 19.91
N PRO A 76 3.93 -5.18 20.33
CA PRO A 76 4.37 -3.85 19.92
C PRO A 76 5.76 -3.64 20.50
N GLY A 77 6.69 -4.43 19.99
CA GLY A 77 8.05 -4.52 20.46
C GLY A 77 8.81 -3.29 20.02
N VAL A 78 9.87 -3.05 20.70
CA VAL A 78 10.87 -2.07 20.34
C VAL A 78 11.31 -2.37 18.90
N CYS A 79 10.94 -1.49 17.97
CA CYS A 79 11.45 -1.55 16.61
C CYS A 79 12.97 -1.43 16.63
N THR A 80 13.64 -2.34 15.98
CA THR A 80 15.09 -2.40 15.91
C THR A 80 15.56 -2.18 14.47
N GLU A 81 16.85 -1.88 14.28
CA GLU A 81 17.41 -1.75 12.93
C GLU A 81 17.26 -3.02 12.09
N SER A 82 17.14 -4.20 12.73
CA SER A 82 16.88 -5.46 12.04
C SER A 82 15.48 -5.55 11.42
N ASP A 83 14.57 -4.64 11.78
CA ASP A 83 13.24 -4.51 11.20
C ASP A 83 13.24 -3.70 9.90
N SER A 84 14.38 -3.08 9.56
CA SER A 84 14.56 -2.40 8.29
C SER A 84 14.53 -3.37 7.10
N ALA A 85 13.77 -3.01 6.08
CA ALA A 85 13.77 -3.73 4.82
C ALA A 85 15.16 -3.64 4.14
N PRO A 86 15.69 -4.75 3.61
CA PRO A 86 16.96 -4.74 2.86
C PRO A 86 16.87 -3.82 1.63
N LYS A 87 17.92 -3.02 1.39
CA LYS A 87 17.96 -2.08 0.26
C LYS A 87 17.64 -2.73 -1.08
N ALA A 88 18.18 -3.91 -1.36
CA ALA A 88 17.92 -4.59 -2.64
C ALA A 88 16.44 -4.95 -2.83
N ARG A 89 15.71 -5.26 -1.77
CA ARG A 89 14.27 -5.51 -1.83
C ARG A 89 13.50 -4.21 -2.03
N ILE A 90 13.92 -3.13 -1.38
CA ILE A 90 13.34 -1.80 -1.58
C ILE A 90 13.49 -1.38 -3.05
N ASP A 91 14.71 -1.47 -3.60
CA ASP A 91 14.99 -1.10 -5.00
C ASP A 91 14.14 -1.91 -5.98
N ASN A 92 14.00 -3.23 -5.74
CA ASN A 92 13.15 -4.08 -6.57
C ASN A 92 11.66 -3.73 -6.46
N MET A 93 11.18 -3.44 -5.26
CA MET A 93 9.79 -3.05 -5.06
C MET A 93 9.50 -1.70 -5.75
N ILE A 94 10.42 -0.75 -5.66
CA ILE A 94 10.31 0.52 -6.39
C ILE A 94 10.27 0.27 -7.90
N ALA A 95 11.18 -0.55 -8.44
CA ALA A 95 11.19 -0.86 -9.87
C ALA A 95 9.88 -1.52 -10.33
N TYR A 96 9.39 -2.49 -9.57
CA TYR A 96 8.13 -3.18 -9.84
C TYR A 96 6.93 -2.21 -9.85
N ILE A 97 6.73 -1.47 -8.77
CA ILE A 97 5.59 -0.55 -8.62
C ILE A 97 5.68 0.60 -9.62
N SER A 98 6.86 1.21 -9.83
CA SER A 98 7.03 2.30 -10.79
C SER A 98 6.73 1.87 -12.23
N THR A 99 7.08 0.63 -12.58
CA THR A 99 6.74 0.08 -13.90
C THR A 99 5.24 -0.01 -14.10
N ILE A 100 4.52 -0.48 -13.09
CA ILE A 100 3.05 -0.55 -13.10
C ILE A 100 2.44 0.86 -13.15
N SER A 101 2.93 1.77 -12.30
CA SER A 101 2.48 3.17 -12.25
C SER A 101 2.58 3.83 -13.63
N ASN A 102 3.76 3.75 -14.25
CA ASN A 102 3.99 4.32 -15.58
C ASN A 102 3.06 3.73 -16.65
N ALA A 103 2.79 2.43 -16.57
CA ALA A 103 1.88 1.75 -17.50
C ALA A 103 0.43 2.23 -17.33
N ILE A 104 -0.05 2.33 -16.10
CA ILE A 104 -1.40 2.84 -15.77
C ILE A 104 -1.54 4.29 -16.23
N HIS A 105 -0.59 5.15 -15.89
CA HIS A 105 -0.64 6.57 -16.26
C HIS A 105 -0.58 6.77 -17.76
N ARG A 106 0.25 6.02 -18.49
CA ARG A 106 0.29 6.05 -19.95
C ARG A 106 -1.06 5.65 -20.57
N ALA A 107 -1.65 4.56 -20.10
CA ALA A 107 -2.95 4.12 -20.58
C ALA A 107 -4.05 5.14 -20.26
N ALA A 108 -4.03 5.76 -19.08
CA ALA A 108 -4.97 6.79 -18.68
C ALA A 108 -4.83 8.06 -19.55
N GLN A 109 -3.61 8.48 -19.83
CA GLN A 109 -3.35 9.63 -20.71
C GLN A 109 -3.86 9.41 -22.13
N GLU A 110 -3.63 8.23 -22.70
CA GLU A 110 -4.08 7.88 -24.05
C GLU A 110 -5.62 7.70 -24.13
N ASN A 111 -6.27 7.44 -23.01
CA ASN A 111 -7.72 7.30 -22.91
C ASN A 111 -8.37 8.46 -22.12
N SER A 112 -7.82 9.65 -22.21
CA SER A 112 -8.25 10.85 -21.46
C SER A 112 -9.70 11.28 -21.71
N ALA A 113 -10.34 10.82 -22.78
CA ALA A 113 -11.77 11.03 -23.05
C ALA A 113 -12.69 10.17 -22.15
N SER A 114 -12.18 9.14 -21.51
CA SER A 114 -12.95 8.31 -20.59
C SER A 114 -13.38 9.11 -19.36
N LYS A 115 -14.65 8.96 -18.97
CA LYS A 115 -15.19 9.52 -17.72
C LYS A 115 -14.85 8.67 -16.51
N SER A 116 -14.41 7.42 -16.72
CA SER A 116 -13.90 6.55 -15.67
C SER A 116 -12.43 6.82 -15.38
N LYS A 117 -12.00 6.56 -14.16
CA LYS A 117 -10.63 6.77 -13.72
C LYS A 117 -10.04 5.48 -13.18
N VAL A 118 -8.73 5.33 -13.32
CA VAL A 118 -7.95 4.21 -12.76
C VAL A 118 -6.80 4.79 -11.95
N TYR A 119 -6.64 4.32 -10.72
CA TYR A 119 -5.58 4.73 -9.81
C TYR A 119 -4.78 3.51 -9.34
N LEU A 120 -3.49 3.68 -9.18
CA LEU A 120 -2.61 2.72 -8.53
C LEU A 120 -2.67 2.89 -7.02
N THR A 121 -3.06 1.83 -6.30
CA THR A 121 -3.02 1.80 -4.85
C THR A 121 -1.86 0.94 -4.37
N CYS A 122 -1.01 1.53 -3.55
CA CYS A 122 0.09 0.84 -2.89
C CYS A 122 -0.31 0.57 -1.45
N GLU A 123 -0.51 -0.71 -1.11
CA GLU A 123 -0.91 -1.08 0.23
C GLU A 123 0.29 -1.33 1.14
N ILE A 124 0.25 -0.70 2.30
CA ILE A 124 1.15 -0.96 3.42
C ILE A 124 0.37 -1.59 4.57
N ASN A 125 1.05 -2.35 5.40
CA ASN A 125 0.45 -2.94 6.60
C ASN A 125 1.21 -2.57 7.88
N SER A 126 2.32 -1.84 7.76
CA SER A 126 3.15 -1.44 8.88
C SER A 126 3.81 -0.09 8.63
N PHE A 127 3.82 0.79 9.63
CA PHE A 127 4.40 2.13 9.52
C PHE A 127 4.95 2.68 10.87
N THR A 128 4.54 2.12 12.01
CA THR A 128 4.86 2.68 13.33
C THR A 128 6.35 2.67 13.63
N CYS A 129 7.08 1.67 13.15
CA CYS A 129 8.53 1.62 13.31
C CYS A 129 9.20 2.78 12.58
N ALA A 130 8.83 3.04 11.33
CA ALA A 130 9.37 4.16 10.55
C ALA A 130 8.91 5.51 11.11
N GLN A 131 7.69 5.59 11.65
CA GLN A 131 7.19 6.80 12.31
C GLN A 131 8.00 7.15 13.55
N ASN A 132 8.32 6.16 14.38
CA ASN A 132 9.07 6.34 15.61
C ASN A 132 10.58 6.52 15.38
N ASN A 133 11.12 5.88 14.36
CA ASN A 133 12.52 5.98 13.97
C ASN A 133 12.66 5.99 12.44
N PRO A 134 12.84 7.15 11.79
CA PRO A 134 12.96 7.27 10.34
C PRO A 134 14.16 6.54 9.73
N ALA A 135 15.13 6.10 10.53
CA ALA A 135 16.23 5.27 10.07
C ALA A 135 15.76 3.84 9.69
N ILE A 136 14.68 3.37 10.32
CA ILE A 136 14.08 2.07 10.01
C ILE A 136 13.33 2.19 8.69
N LYS A 137 13.67 1.34 7.73
CA LYS A 137 13.11 1.36 6.38
C LYS A 137 11.94 0.39 6.27
N GLN A 138 10.75 0.96 6.11
CA GLN A 138 9.50 0.27 5.79
C GLN A 138 8.96 0.76 4.45
N ALA A 139 7.93 0.12 3.90
CA ALA A 139 7.36 0.52 2.61
C ALA A 139 6.96 2.00 2.60
N ILE A 140 6.35 2.49 3.68
CA ILE A 140 5.84 3.86 3.79
C ILE A 140 6.91 4.92 3.58
N ASN A 141 8.12 4.77 4.12
CA ASN A 141 9.18 5.78 4.06
C ASN A 141 10.30 5.47 3.07
N SER A 142 10.22 4.32 2.37
CA SER A 142 11.30 3.88 1.47
C SER A 142 10.82 3.47 0.08
N VAL A 143 9.56 3.10 -0.09
CA VAL A 143 8.97 2.73 -1.39
C VAL A 143 7.95 3.78 -1.83
N ILE A 144 6.96 4.09 -0.99
CA ILE A 144 5.84 4.98 -1.33
C ILE A 144 6.30 6.32 -1.92
N PRO A 145 7.30 7.03 -1.35
CA PRO A 145 7.74 8.33 -1.89
C PRO A 145 8.39 8.26 -3.28
N HIS A 146 8.75 7.06 -3.75
CA HIS A 146 9.56 6.85 -4.95
C HIS A 146 8.87 6.00 -6.04
N ALA A 147 7.75 5.36 -5.73
CA ALA A 147 7.15 4.36 -6.60
C ALA A 147 6.02 4.86 -7.50
N GLY A 148 5.60 6.12 -7.34
CA GLY A 148 4.55 6.73 -8.18
C GLY A 148 3.15 6.21 -7.88
N CYS A 149 2.86 5.89 -6.61
CA CYS A 149 1.54 5.47 -6.16
C CYS A 149 0.57 6.66 -6.18
N ASP A 150 -0.65 6.46 -6.68
CA ASP A 150 -1.71 7.47 -6.64
C ASP A 150 -2.40 7.50 -5.28
N LEU A 151 -2.65 6.32 -4.74
CA LEU A 151 -3.29 6.11 -3.44
C LEU A 151 -2.38 5.26 -2.54
N VAL A 152 -2.35 5.61 -1.27
CA VAL A 152 -1.72 4.79 -0.22
C VAL A 152 -2.81 4.01 0.50
N GLY A 153 -2.83 2.71 0.29
CA GLY A 153 -3.71 1.78 0.99
C GLY A 153 -3.11 1.42 2.35
N LEU A 154 -3.91 1.46 3.39
CA LEU A 154 -3.51 0.99 4.71
C LEU A 154 -4.31 -0.25 5.09
N ALA A 155 -3.64 -1.38 5.27
CA ALA A 155 -4.19 -2.50 6.01
C ALA A 155 -4.17 -2.14 7.50
N GLY A 156 -5.31 -1.65 7.99
CA GLY A 156 -5.43 -0.93 9.26
C GLY A 156 -5.25 -1.78 10.53
N TYR A 157 -4.80 -3.01 10.40
CA TYR A 157 -4.62 -3.91 11.53
C TYR A 157 -3.60 -3.41 12.55
N GLU A 158 -2.50 -2.78 12.09
CA GLU A 158 -1.53 -2.17 12.97
C GLU A 158 -2.16 -1.10 13.87
N LEU A 159 -3.04 -0.25 13.33
CA LEU A 159 -3.77 0.74 14.11
C LEU A 159 -4.67 0.10 15.18
N LEU A 160 -5.20 -1.08 14.92
CA LEU A 160 -6.08 -1.79 15.85
C LEU A 160 -5.31 -2.57 16.90
N TYR A 161 -4.22 -3.24 16.53
CA TYR A 161 -3.48 -4.14 17.42
C TYR A 161 -2.41 -3.42 18.24
N TYR A 162 -1.71 -2.45 17.68
CA TYR A 162 -0.76 -1.61 18.43
C TYR A 162 -1.45 -0.61 19.36
N SER A 163 -2.74 -0.35 19.14
CA SER A 163 -3.54 0.40 20.09
C SER A 163 -3.89 -0.40 21.35
N SER A 164 -3.30 -1.61 21.54
CA SER A 164 -3.47 -2.37 22.77
C SER A 164 -3.17 -1.49 23.97
N THR A 165 -4.15 -1.30 24.80
CA THR A 165 -4.20 -0.70 26.14
C THR A 165 -3.55 0.68 26.32
N ALA A 166 -2.39 0.98 25.73
CA ALA A 166 -1.68 2.26 25.93
C ALA A 166 -2.18 3.39 25.01
N HIS A 167 -2.59 3.07 23.78
CA HIS A 167 -2.99 4.09 22.78
C HIS A 167 -4.48 4.14 22.49
N ARG A 168 -5.27 3.15 22.93
CA ARG A 168 -6.74 3.13 22.75
C ARG A 168 -7.44 4.37 23.27
N ASN A 169 -6.87 4.99 24.30
CA ASN A 169 -7.43 6.18 24.94
C ASN A 169 -6.75 7.47 24.49
N ASP A 170 -5.81 7.39 23.53
CA ASP A 170 -5.19 8.59 22.97
C ASP A 170 -5.84 8.97 21.64
N PRO A 171 -6.78 9.94 21.64
CA PRO A 171 -7.42 10.41 20.40
C PRO A 171 -6.42 11.05 19.43
N ASN A 172 -5.21 11.39 19.89
CA ASN A 172 -4.18 11.97 19.06
C ASN A 172 -3.41 10.90 18.29
N PHE A 173 -3.38 9.66 18.76
CA PHE A 173 -2.66 8.57 18.10
C PHE A 173 -3.09 8.38 16.65
N LEU A 174 -4.39 8.22 16.39
CA LEU A 174 -4.92 8.07 15.04
C LEU A 174 -4.60 9.28 14.16
N ARG A 175 -4.77 10.49 14.70
CA ARG A 175 -4.43 11.72 13.98
C ARG A 175 -2.94 11.80 13.64
N GLN A 176 -2.07 11.45 14.57
CA GLN A 176 -0.62 11.41 14.33
C GLN A 176 -0.26 10.36 13.28
N ALA A 177 -0.86 9.17 13.33
CA ALA A 177 -0.69 8.12 12.35
C ALA A 177 -1.09 8.57 10.93
N PHE A 178 -2.31 9.13 10.78
CA PHE A 178 -2.77 9.61 9.47
C PHE A 178 -1.95 10.82 8.97
N ASN A 179 -1.54 11.74 9.84
CA ASN A 179 -0.65 12.85 9.46
C ASN A 179 0.71 12.33 8.98
N TYR A 180 1.26 11.31 9.66
CA TYR A 180 2.50 10.69 9.21
C TYR A 180 2.34 10.03 7.83
N LEU A 181 1.29 9.21 7.64
CA LEU A 181 1.01 8.59 6.36
C LEU A 181 0.84 9.63 5.24
N ALA A 182 0.08 10.68 5.51
CA ALA A 182 -0.12 11.77 4.56
C ALA A 182 1.19 12.52 4.23
N SER A 183 2.11 12.64 5.20
CA SER A 183 3.43 13.27 4.95
C SER A 183 4.35 12.46 4.06
N GLN A 184 4.12 11.16 3.93
CA GLN A 184 4.90 10.25 3.10
C GLN A 184 4.24 9.99 1.73
N ALA A 185 2.93 10.22 1.63
CA ALA A 185 2.19 10.01 0.39
C ALA A 185 2.58 11.07 -0.64
N PRO A 186 2.78 10.70 -1.92
CA PRO A 186 3.01 11.66 -3.00
C PRO A 186 1.82 12.61 -3.17
N ASP A 187 2.09 13.85 -3.54
CA ASP A 187 1.03 14.76 -3.96
C ASP A 187 0.32 14.24 -5.22
N HIS A 188 -1.00 14.28 -5.21
CA HIS A 188 -1.81 13.86 -6.34
C HIS A 188 -2.85 14.93 -6.70
N PRO A 189 -2.98 15.33 -7.99
CA PRO A 189 -3.87 16.43 -8.38
C PRO A 189 -5.35 16.18 -8.09
N ASP A 190 -5.80 14.94 -8.15
CA ASP A 190 -7.18 14.57 -7.83
C ASP A 190 -7.43 14.44 -6.32
N PHE A 191 -6.38 14.35 -5.50
CA PHE A 191 -6.43 14.16 -4.04
C PHE A 191 -5.52 15.14 -3.30
N PRO A 192 -5.74 16.46 -3.42
CA PRO A 192 -4.85 17.46 -2.83
C PRO A 192 -4.84 17.40 -1.30
N GLY A 193 -3.70 17.74 -0.70
CA GLY A 193 -3.53 17.87 0.75
C GLY A 193 -3.53 16.53 1.50
N GLY A 194 -2.96 15.48 0.90
CA GLY A 194 -2.79 14.18 1.56
C GLY A 194 -4.09 13.37 1.67
N LYS A 195 -5.11 13.70 0.86
CA LYS A 195 -6.41 12.97 0.84
C LYS A 195 -6.38 11.69 0.01
N ASN A 196 -5.20 11.19 -0.28
CA ASN A 196 -4.97 9.96 -1.04
C ASN A 196 -4.65 8.75 -0.14
N ILE A 197 -4.99 8.82 1.14
CA ILE A 197 -4.92 7.68 2.05
C ILE A 197 -6.26 6.94 2.03
N VAL A 198 -6.21 5.62 1.86
CA VAL A 198 -7.38 4.74 1.84
C VAL A 198 -7.16 3.61 2.84
N ILE A 199 -8.14 3.34 3.68
CA ILE A 199 -8.13 2.12 4.48
C ILE A 199 -8.58 0.99 3.58
N SER A 200 -7.64 0.14 3.15
CA SER A 200 -7.87 -0.97 2.22
C SER A 200 -8.43 -2.19 2.93
N GLU A 201 -7.95 -2.43 4.13
CA GLU A 201 -8.41 -3.52 4.99
C GLU A 201 -8.52 -3.05 6.44
N VAL A 202 -9.58 -3.47 7.12
CA VAL A 202 -9.75 -3.24 8.54
C VAL A 202 -10.74 -4.24 9.13
N GLY A 203 -10.43 -4.73 10.32
CA GLY A 203 -11.33 -5.65 11.03
C GLY A 203 -10.80 -6.04 12.40
N LEU A 204 -11.71 -6.35 13.29
CA LEU A 204 -11.40 -6.94 14.60
C LEU A 204 -11.49 -8.47 14.48
N ARG A 205 -10.48 -9.17 14.99
CA ARG A 205 -10.56 -10.63 15.11
C ARG A 205 -11.53 -11.00 16.20
N GLU A 206 -12.58 -11.73 15.86
CA GLU A 206 -13.62 -12.16 16.79
C GLU A 206 -13.07 -12.88 18.01
N GLN A 207 -12.03 -13.68 17.84
CA GLN A 207 -11.41 -14.47 18.92
C GLN A 207 -10.50 -13.66 19.86
N GLN A 208 -10.12 -12.45 19.51
CA GLN A 208 -9.17 -11.62 20.27
C GLN A 208 -9.75 -10.28 20.70
N GLY A 209 -10.92 -9.92 20.18
CA GLY A 209 -11.59 -8.66 20.50
C GLY A 209 -12.50 -8.78 21.72
N THR A 210 -12.42 -7.81 22.61
CA THR A 210 -13.40 -7.63 23.68
C THR A 210 -14.55 -6.73 23.20
N GLN A 211 -15.68 -6.66 23.92
CA GLN A 211 -16.74 -5.71 23.64
C GLN A 211 -16.20 -4.26 23.62
N SER A 212 -15.28 -3.95 24.55
CA SER A 212 -14.62 -2.64 24.60
C SER A 212 -13.84 -2.31 23.32
N ASP A 213 -13.23 -3.33 22.65
CA ASP A 213 -12.53 -3.16 21.38
C ASP A 213 -13.49 -2.86 20.24
N ALA A 214 -14.62 -3.55 20.20
CA ALA A 214 -15.68 -3.30 19.24
C ALA A 214 -16.27 -1.90 19.41
N ASP A 215 -16.54 -1.49 20.65
CA ASP A 215 -17.07 -0.17 20.98
C ASP A 215 -16.08 0.94 20.59
N TRP A 216 -14.79 0.76 20.86
CA TRP A 216 -13.74 1.70 20.44
C TRP A 216 -13.64 1.78 18.92
N PHE A 217 -13.63 0.65 18.22
CA PHE A 217 -13.57 0.60 16.77
C PHE A 217 -14.73 1.37 16.13
N VAL A 218 -15.97 1.09 16.54
CA VAL A 218 -17.16 1.75 16.00
C VAL A 218 -17.22 3.22 16.37
N ASN A 219 -16.93 3.54 17.62
CA ASN A 219 -17.19 4.89 18.17
C ASN A 219 -16.01 5.86 18.01
N THR A 220 -14.81 5.36 17.81
CA THR A 220 -13.61 6.20 17.66
C THR A 220 -13.00 6.04 16.28
N PHE A 221 -12.56 4.83 15.92
CA PHE A 221 -11.84 4.62 14.66
C PHE A 221 -12.67 4.96 13.42
N LEU A 222 -13.92 4.49 13.33
CA LEU A 222 -14.79 4.77 12.17
C LEU A 222 -15.32 6.21 12.11
N LYS A 223 -15.10 7.03 13.15
CA LYS A 223 -15.57 8.42 13.21
C LYS A 223 -14.43 9.44 13.09
N THR A 224 -13.15 8.99 13.09
CA THR A 224 -11.99 9.85 12.91
C THR A 224 -11.75 10.14 11.44
#